data_0688272f5b6a038dd77921f2e742f76a
#
_entry.id   0688272f5b6a038dd77921f2e742f76a
#
_cell.length_a   1.000
_cell.length_b   1.000
_cell.length_c   1.000
_cell.angle_alpha   90.00
_cell.angle_beta   90.00
_cell.angle_gamma   90.00
#
_symmetry.space_group_name_H-M   'P 1'
#
loop_
_entity.id
_entity.type
_entity.pdbx_description
1 polymer ?
#
loop_
_entity_poly.entity_id
_entity_poly.type
_entity_poly.pdbx_seq_one_letter_code
_entity_poly.pdbx_strand_id
1 'polypeptide(L)'
;MVGLSLNLEDPNLCDIQKMQARSIRSIRRSELSQAAFEAVIRYGLRGTTLEKVGEIAGVSKGVVLHHFKDKSALLEAVFRRSNSVLNLSLLRLYRHAETPYERFWAIAYANFSETIYNREVCQAWVSLLAEVTHNTMC
;
A
#
# COMPACT_ATOMS: atom_id res chain seq x y z
N MET A 1 -10.53 -47.14 -9.70
CA MET A 1 -10.39 -46.14 -8.62
C MET A 1 -8.93 -46.05 -8.25
N VAL A 2 -8.24 -45.07 -8.78
CA VAL A 2 -6.87 -44.79 -8.36
C VAL A 2 -6.97 -43.82 -7.20
N GLY A 3 -6.84 -44.32 -5.98
CA GLY A 3 -6.68 -43.48 -4.78
C GLY A 3 -5.34 -42.78 -4.85
N LEU A 4 -5.35 -41.51 -5.21
CA LEU A 4 -4.24 -40.62 -4.97
C LEU A 4 -4.11 -40.44 -3.45
N SER A 5 -3.33 -41.34 -2.83
CA SER A 5 -2.83 -41.15 -1.49
C SER A 5 -1.88 -39.96 -1.54
N LEU A 6 -2.37 -38.76 -1.20
CA LEU A 6 -1.54 -37.60 -1.00
C LEU A 6 -0.59 -37.90 0.16
N ASN A 7 0.65 -38.21 -0.18
CA ASN A 7 1.71 -38.41 0.79
C ASN A 7 1.98 -37.06 1.47
N LEU A 8 1.52 -36.91 2.72
CA LEU A 8 1.67 -35.71 3.54
C LEU A 8 3.14 -35.35 3.87
N GLU A 9 4.07 -36.18 3.43
CA GLU A 9 5.52 -36.03 3.65
C GLU A 9 6.28 -35.51 2.42
N ASP A 10 5.59 -35.04 1.39
CA ASP A 10 6.27 -34.47 0.21
C ASP A 10 6.84 -33.08 0.56
N PRO A 11 8.18 -32.89 0.52
CA PRO A 11 8.82 -31.61 0.81
C PRO A 11 8.30 -30.47 -0.07
N ASN A 12 7.83 -30.78 -1.29
CA ASN A 12 7.20 -29.81 -2.19
C ASN A 12 5.85 -29.28 -1.63
N LEU A 13 5.09 -30.11 -0.91
CA LEU A 13 3.81 -29.69 -0.33
C LEU A 13 4.01 -28.65 0.79
N CYS A 14 5.03 -28.82 1.61
CA CYS A 14 5.39 -27.86 2.65
C CYS A 14 5.80 -26.50 2.07
N ASP A 15 6.52 -26.49 0.98
CA ASP A 15 6.95 -25.26 0.30
C ASP A 15 5.78 -24.56 -0.40
N ILE A 16 4.88 -25.31 -1.01
CA ILE A 16 3.64 -24.76 -1.60
C ILE A 16 2.77 -24.12 -0.51
N GLN A 17 2.60 -24.76 0.63
CA GLN A 17 1.84 -24.22 1.76
C GLN A 17 2.48 -22.94 2.32
N LYS A 18 3.82 -22.89 2.43
CA LYS A 18 4.55 -21.70 2.85
C LYS A 18 4.39 -20.55 1.84
N MET A 19 4.43 -20.85 0.55
CA MET A 19 4.21 -19.86 -0.52
C MET A 19 2.78 -19.32 -0.47
N GLN A 20 1.78 -20.16 -0.30
CA GLN A 20 0.38 -19.75 -0.16
C GLN A 20 0.17 -18.87 1.09
N ALA A 21 0.73 -19.26 2.23
CA ALA A 21 0.67 -18.46 3.45
C ALA A 21 1.34 -17.11 3.32
N ARG A 22 2.49 -17.03 2.62
CA ARG A 22 3.16 -15.76 2.30
C ARG A 22 2.31 -14.88 1.38
N SER A 23 1.68 -15.48 0.37
CA SER A 23 0.80 -14.79 -0.57
C SER A 23 -0.41 -14.19 0.15
N ILE A 24 -1.09 -14.96 1.00
CA ILE A 24 -2.24 -14.50 1.80
C ILE A 24 -1.83 -13.36 2.74
N ARG A 25 -0.68 -13.47 3.41
CA ARG A 25 -0.15 -12.41 4.28
C ARG A 25 0.15 -11.13 3.50
N SER A 26 0.72 -11.25 2.30
CA SER A 26 1.01 -10.12 1.43
C SER A 26 -0.26 -9.41 0.96
N ILE A 27 -1.28 -10.17 0.56
CA ILE A 27 -2.59 -9.64 0.15
C ILE A 27 -3.23 -8.89 1.32
N ARG A 28 -3.27 -9.51 2.51
CA ARG A 28 -3.86 -8.89 3.71
C ARG A 28 -3.13 -7.60 4.11
N ARG A 29 -1.80 -7.61 4.05
CA ARG A 29 -1.00 -6.41 4.31
C ARG A 29 -1.28 -5.30 3.30
N SER A 30 -1.50 -5.64 2.03
CA SER A 30 -1.88 -4.68 0.98
C SER A 30 -3.28 -4.09 1.24
N GLU A 31 -4.25 -4.90 1.62
CA GLU A 31 -5.61 -4.46 1.98
C GLU A 31 -5.59 -3.49 3.17
N LEU A 32 -4.82 -3.81 4.21
CA LEU A 32 -4.66 -2.95 5.37
C LEU A 32 -3.95 -1.63 5.03
N SER A 33 -2.96 -1.65 4.13
CA SER A 33 -2.31 -0.42 3.65
C SER A 33 -3.29 0.47 2.87
N GLN A 34 -4.20 -0.15 2.10
CA GLN A 34 -5.27 0.59 1.41
C GLN A 34 -6.25 1.21 2.40
N ALA A 35 -6.69 0.46 3.40
CA ALA A 35 -7.58 0.96 4.44
C ALA A 35 -6.93 2.09 5.27
N ALA A 36 -5.63 1.99 5.52
CA ALA A 36 -4.88 3.03 6.20
C ALA A 36 -4.77 4.31 5.35
N PHE A 37 -4.54 4.19 4.05
CA PHE A 37 -4.56 5.33 3.14
C PHE A 37 -5.92 6.03 3.14
N GLU A 38 -7.00 5.26 3.07
CA GLU A 38 -8.36 5.78 3.16
C GLU A 38 -8.63 6.47 4.51
N ALA A 39 -8.14 5.91 5.61
CA ALA A 39 -8.23 6.54 6.94
C ALA A 39 -7.50 7.90 6.99
N VAL A 40 -6.32 7.99 6.37
CA VAL A 40 -5.56 9.26 6.28
C VAL A 40 -6.34 10.31 5.46
N ILE A 41 -6.97 9.90 4.37
CA ILE A 41 -7.81 10.79 3.57
C ILE A 41 -9.00 11.31 4.38
N ARG A 42 -9.70 10.41 5.11
CA ARG A 42 -10.92 10.76 5.85
C ARG A 42 -10.67 11.55 7.13
N TYR A 43 -9.66 11.18 7.89
CA TYR A 43 -9.44 11.65 9.26
C TYR A 43 -8.16 12.48 9.43
N GLY A 44 -7.37 12.62 8.36
CA GLY A 44 -6.03 13.18 8.42
C GLY A 44 -5.04 12.25 9.13
N LEU A 45 -3.76 12.61 9.08
CA LEU A 45 -2.69 11.79 9.65
C LEU A 45 -2.83 11.62 11.17
N ARG A 46 -3.09 12.73 11.87
CA ARG A 46 -3.25 12.74 13.33
C ARG A 46 -4.51 12.00 13.79
N GLY A 47 -5.59 12.09 13.00
CA GLY A 47 -6.84 11.42 13.30
C GLY A 47 -6.89 9.94 12.93
N THR A 48 -5.89 9.43 12.20
CA THR A 48 -5.80 8.02 11.83
C THR A 48 -5.31 7.19 13.02
N THR A 49 -6.11 6.21 13.40
CA THR A 49 -5.80 5.25 14.46
C THR A 49 -5.88 3.82 13.93
N LEU A 50 -5.25 2.87 14.63
CA LEU A 50 -5.30 1.46 14.25
C LEU A 50 -6.72 0.89 14.31
N GLU A 51 -7.55 1.41 15.22
CA GLU A 51 -8.96 1.07 15.34
C GLU A 51 -9.74 1.49 14.08
N LYS A 52 -9.58 2.73 13.64
CA LYS A 52 -10.24 3.27 12.44
C LYS A 52 -9.82 2.52 11.17
N VAL A 53 -8.55 2.15 11.09
CA VAL A 53 -8.04 1.33 9.99
C VAL A 53 -8.68 -0.06 10.02
N GLY A 54 -8.79 -0.66 11.19
CA GLY A 54 -9.50 -1.94 11.38
C GLY A 54 -10.97 -1.85 10.98
N GLU A 55 -11.67 -0.80 11.36
CA GLU A 55 -13.07 -0.57 10.97
C GLU A 55 -13.23 -0.48 9.45
N ILE A 56 -12.38 0.27 8.76
CA ILE A 56 -12.41 0.39 7.29
C ILE A 56 -12.09 -0.96 6.62
N ALA A 57 -11.12 -1.69 7.14
CA ALA A 57 -10.72 -2.99 6.59
C ALA A 57 -11.66 -4.15 7.00
N GLY A 58 -12.59 -3.92 7.92
CA GLY A 58 -13.49 -4.95 8.44
C GLY A 58 -12.78 -5.97 9.34
N VAL A 59 -11.74 -5.57 10.06
CA VAL A 59 -10.95 -6.42 10.96
C VAL A 59 -10.74 -5.75 12.31
N SER A 60 -10.38 -6.54 13.33
CA SER A 60 -10.06 -6.00 14.65
C SER A 60 -8.72 -5.26 14.67
N LYS A 61 -8.55 -4.36 15.66
CA LYS A 61 -7.26 -3.71 15.94
C LYS A 61 -6.13 -4.72 16.11
N GLY A 62 -6.41 -5.87 16.74
CA GLY A 62 -5.42 -6.94 16.93
C GLY A 62 -4.88 -7.51 15.63
N VAL A 63 -5.74 -7.65 14.61
CA VAL A 63 -5.33 -8.06 13.25
C VAL A 63 -4.45 -7.00 12.61
N VAL A 64 -4.77 -5.72 12.75
CA VAL A 64 -3.93 -4.63 12.25
C VAL A 64 -2.55 -4.66 12.91
N LEU A 65 -2.49 -4.81 14.24
CA LEU A 65 -1.24 -4.91 15.01
C LEU A 65 -0.41 -6.14 14.64
N HIS A 66 -1.05 -7.24 14.24
CA HIS A 66 -0.34 -8.42 13.77
C HIS A 66 0.47 -8.15 12.48
N HIS A 67 -0.04 -7.28 11.60
CA HIS A 67 0.61 -6.93 10.34
C HIS A 67 1.50 -5.70 10.43
N PHE A 68 1.17 -4.75 11.29
CA PHE A 68 1.89 -3.49 11.49
C PHE A 68 2.13 -3.28 12.98
N LYS A 69 3.38 -3.33 13.39
CA LYS A 69 3.81 -3.22 14.79
C LYS A 69 3.24 -1.99 15.50
N ASP A 70 3.20 -0.87 14.79
CA ASP A 70 2.73 0.41 15.30
C ASP A 70 2.19 1.30 14.17
N LYS A 71 1.71 2.48 14.53
CA LYS A 71 1.21 3.48 13.59
C LYS A 71 2.27 3.93 12.59
N SER A 72 3.53 4.06 13.00
CA SER A 72 4.63 4.47 12.12
C SER A 72 4.86 3.46 11.00
N ALA A 73 4.90 2.17 11.32
CA ALA A 73 5.02 1.10 10.32
C ALA A 73 3.85 1.08 9.33
N LEU A 74 2.63 1.36 9.83
CA LEU A 74 1.44 1.49 9.00
C LEU A 74 1.54 2.68 8.04
N LEU A 75 1.95 3.84 8.53
CA LEU A 75 2.11 5.05 7.72
C LEU A 75 3.24 4.91 6.68
N GLU A 76 4.33 4.23 7.04
CA GLU A 76 5.39 3.89 6.09
C GLU A 76 4.84 3.03 4.94
N ALA A 77 4.00 2.05 5.24
CA ALA A 77 3.37 1.21 4.23
C ALA A 77 2.41 2.00 3.33
N VAL A 78 1.67 2.97 3.89
CA VAL A 78 0.82 3.91 3.14
C VAL A 78 1.67 4.73 2.18
N PHE A 79 2.76 5.31 2.66
CA PHE A 79 3.67 6.12 1.85
C PHE A 79 4.28 5.31 0.70
N ARG A 80 4.80 4.11 0.98
CA ARG A 80 5.34 3.20 -0.04
C ARG A 80 4.31 2.84 -1.09
N ARG A 81 3.06 2.57 -0.68
CA ARG A 81 1.97 2.26 -1.59
C ARG A 81 1.63 3.42 -2.50
N SER A 82 1.49 4.63 -1.96
CA SER A 82 1.21 5.84 -2.73
C SER A 82 2.31 6.11 -3.77
N ASN A 83 3.56 5.96 -3.37
CA ASN A 83 4.71 6.09 -4.26
C ASN A 83 4.71 5.03 -5.37
N SER A 84 4.32 3.79 -5.05
CA SER A 84 4.22 2.71 -6.05
C SER A 84 3.15 2.99 -7.09
N VAL A 85 2.00 3.53 -6.70
CA VAL A 85 0.91 3.90 -7.63
C VAL A 85 1.37 4.99 -8.58
N LEU A 86 2.03 6.04 -8.05
CA LEU A 86 2.61 7.11 -8.87
C LEU A 86 3.64 6.57 -9.86
N ASN A 87 4.57 5.75 -9.40
CA ASN A 87 5.62 5.15 -10.22
C ASN A 87 5.04 4.27 -11.33
N LEU A 88 4.02 3.46 -11.04
CA LEU A 88 3.37 2.62 -12.05
C LEU A 88 2.66 3.46 -13.12
N SER A 89 1.99 4.54 -12.74
CA SER A 89 1.35 5.46 -13.67
C SER A 89 2.39 6.15 -14.55
N LEU A 90 3.47 6.63 -13.96
CA LEU A 90 4.58 7.25 -14.67
C LEU A 90 5.23 6.28 -15.67
N LEU A 91 5.57 5.06 -15.22
CA LEU A 91 6.18 4.05 -16.08
C LEU A 91 5.28 3.67 -17.26
N ARG A 92 3.98 3.58 -17.04
CA ARG A 92 3.01 3.27 -18.11
C ARG A 92 3.03 4.35 -19.18
N LEU A 93 2.93 5.62 -18.80
CA LEU A 93 2.94 6.75 -19.70
C LEU A 93 4.31 6.90 -20.39
N TYR A 94 5.39 6.72 -19.64
CA TYR A 94 6.76 6.87 -20.16
C TYR A 94 7.11 5.79 -21.20
N ARG A 95 6.61 4.57 -21.05
CA ARG A 95 6.82 3.49 -22.04
C ARG A 95 6.19 3.76 -23.39
N HIS A 96 5.11 4.52 -23.43
CA HIS A 96 4.42 4.89 -24.67
C HIS A 96 4.95 6.19 -25.29
N ALA A 97 5.84 6.90 -24.59
CA ALA A 97 6.44 8.13 -25.08
C ALA A 97 7.66 7.85 -25.97
N GLU A 98 7.59 8.23 -27.23
CA GLU A 98 8.65 7.98 -28.22
C GLU A 98 9.67 9.14 -28.26
N THR A 99 9.21 10.37 -28.03
CA THR A 99 10.03 11.57 -28.08
C THR A 99 10.39 12.11 -26.68
N PRO A 100 11.48 12.89 -26.53
CA PRO A 100 11.80 13.56 -25.27
C PRO A 100 10.70 14.52 -24.80
N TYR A 101 9.98 15.15 -25.71
CA TYR A 101 8.84 16.01 -25.42
C TYR A 101 7.67 15.23 -24.81
N GLU A 102 7.33 14.09 -25.39
CA GLU A 102 6.29 13.19 -24.86
C GLU A 102 6.69 12.62 -23.48
N ARG A 103 7.96 12.32 -23.25
CA ARG A 103 8.48 11.89 -21.95
C ARG A 103 8.33 12.96 -20.89
N PHE A 104 8.61 14.21 -21.22
CA PHE A 104 8.38 15.35 -20.33
C PHE A 104 6.90 15.46 -19.96
N TRP A 105 6.02 15.40 -20.94
CA TRP A 105 4.57 15.44 -20.72
C TRP A 105 4.05 14.22 -19.95
N ALA A 106 4.61 13.04 -20.15
CA ALA A 106 4.27 11.86 -19.37
C ALA A 106 4.56 12.05 -17.88
N ILE A 107 5.69 12.66 -17.53
CA ILE A 107 6.05 12.98 -16.14
C ILE A 107 5.06 14.01 -15.57
N ALA A 108 4.83 15.10 -16.29
CA ALA A 108 3.90 16.13 -15.86
C ALA A 108 2.48 15.58 -15.68
N TYR A 109 1.97 14.84 -16.66
CA TYR A 109 0.63 14.28 -16.63
C TYR A 109 0.45 13.23 -15.49
N ALA A 110 1.45 12.38 -15.23
CA ALA A 110 1.39 11.43 -14.13
C ALA A 110 1.22 12.12 -12.78
N ASN A 111 1.88 13.27 -12.57
CA ASN A 111 1.79 14.02 -11.33
C ASN A 111 0.49 14.81 -11.18
N PHE A 112 -0.15 15.21 -12.29
CA PHE A 112 -1.38 16.01 -12.28
C PHE A 112 -2.62 15.22 -12.70
N SER A 113 -2.53 13.88 -12.79
CA SER A 113 -3.70 13.04 -13.09
C SER A 113 -4.74 13.13 -11.95
N GLU A 114 -6.01 13.03 -12.29
CA GLU A 114 -7.10 13.09 -11.31
C GLU A 114 -6.99 12.05 -10.19
N THR A 115 -6.34 10.91 -10.46
CA THR A 115 -6.08 9.87 -9.46
C THR A 115 -5.15 10.35 -8.35
N ILE A 116 -4.24 11.27 -8.65
CA ILE A 116 -3.22 11.77 -7.72
C ILE A 116 -3.54 13.22 -7.33
N TYR A 117 -3.95 14.04 -8.30
CA TYR A 117 -4.25 15.45 -8.09
C TYR A 117 -5.72 15.67 -7.79
N ASN A 118 -6.19 15.17 -6.65
CA ASN A 118 -7.47 15.53 -6.07
C ASN A 118 -7.25 16.11 -4.66
N ARG A 119 -8.25 16.84 -4.19
CA ARG A 119 -8.14 17.60 -2.94
C ARG A 119 -7.78 16.72 -1.74
N GLU A 120 -8.41 15.56 -1.64
CA GLU A 120 -8.23 14.63 -0.51
C GLU A 120 -6.81 14.04 -0.50
N VAL A 121 -6.34 13.60 -1.65
CA VAL A 121 -4.99 13.04 -1.81
C VAL A 121 -3.93 14.11 -1.57
N CYS A 122 -4.11 15.31 -2.11
CA CYS A 122 -3.19 16.43 -1.86
C CYS A 122 -3.13 16.80 -0.37
N GLN A 123 -4.26 16.83 0.33
CA GLN A 123 -4.28 17.07 1.77
C GLN A 123 -3.56 15.96 2.54
N ALA A 124 -3.73 14.69 2.15
CA ALA A 124 -3.01 13.57 2.74
C ALA A 124 -1.51 13.70 2.54
N TRP A 125 -1.05 14.05 1.33
CA TRP A 125 0.36 14.27 1.03
C TRP A 125 0.95 15.44 1.83
N VAL A 126 0.28 16.58 1.90
CA VAL A 126 0.72 17.73 2.69
C VAL A 126 0.86 17.35 4.17
N SER A 127 -0.10 16.59 4.70
CA SER A 127 -0.05 16.12 6.09
C SER A 127 1.11 15.16 6.35
N LEU A 128 1.38 14.25 5.40
CA LEU A 128 2.51 13.32 5.48
C LEU A 128 3.86 14.04 5.42
N LEU A 129 4.00 15.00 4.52
CA LEU A 129 5.22 15.81 4.38
C LEU A 129 5.48 16.67 5.62
N ALA A 130 4.45 17.25 6.21
CA ALA A 130 4.57 18.04 7.44
C ALA A 130 5.10 17.19 8.61
N GLU A 131 4.69 15.91 8.70
CA GLU A 131 5.16 15.01 9.75
C GLU A 131 6.63 14.59 9.54
N VAL A 132 7.05 14.39 8.30
CA VAL A 132 8.46 14.05 7.96
C VAL A 132 9.40 15.18 8.38
N THR A 133 9.01 16.43 8.15
CA THR A 133 9.83 17.59 8.57
C THR A 133 9.90 17.73 10.09
N HIS A 134 8.89 17.28 10.82
CA HIS A 134 8.89 17.32 12.30
C HIS A 134 9.77 16.23 12.93
N ASN A 135 9.85 15.06 12.30
CA ASN A 135 10.66 13.93 12.79
C ASN A 135 12.16 14.03 12.47
N THR A 136 12.56 14.90 11.55
CA THR A 136 13.98 15.14 11.21
C THR A 136 14.63 16.23 12.07
N MET A 137 13.87 16.91 12.93
CA MET A 137 14.37 17.98 13.82
C MET A 137 14.50 17.57 15.31
N CYS A 138 14.35 16.26 15.63
CA CYS A 138 14.64 15.71 16.97
C CYS A 138 15.93 14.91 16.97
#